data_f4f063a4e692164a6bba9880d0b0b7e1
#
_entry.id   f4f063a4e692164a6bba9880d0b0b7e1
#
_cell.length_a   1.000
_cell.length_b   1.000
_cell.length_c   1.000
_cell.angle_alpha   90.00
_cell.angle_beta   90.00
_cell.angle_gamma   90.00
#
_symmetry.space_group_name_H-M   'P 1'
#
loop_
_entity.id
_entity.type
_entity.pdbx_description
1 polymer ?
#
loop_
_entity_poly.entity_id
_entity_poly.type
_entity_poly.pdbx_seq_one_letter_code
_entity_poly.pdbx_strand_id
1 'polypeptide(L)'
;FIVKINHNELRTCPNQFDQVMFGTVREAWNLGAAAIGATIYFGSDQSRRQIIEVAEAFAEAHELGMATILWCYLRNSAFKKDGTDYHVAADLTGQANHLGVTIQADIIKQKQAENNGGYRAMNMGGSSYGKLDDRIYSELSSDHPIDLTRYQVMNCYMGRAGLINSGGGS
;
A
#
# COMPACT_ATOMS: atom_id res chain seq x y z
N PHE A 1 9.54 -7.35 -18.73
CA PHE A 1 10.09 -6.90 -17.42
C PHE A 1 9.32 -5.71 -16.89
N ILE A 2 9.53 -5.38 -15.61
CA ILE A 2 8.91 -4.28 -14.88
C ILE A 2 10.03 -3.32 -14.47
N VAL A 3 9.81 -2.02 -14.63
CA VAL A 3 10.72 -0.98 -14.14
C VAL A 3 10.12 -0.33 -12.90
N LYS A 4 10.84 -0.38 -11.79
CA LYS A 4 10.46 0.36 -10.58
C LYS A 4 11.04 1.78 -10.67
N ILE A 5 10.15 2.78 -10.71
CA ILE A 5 10.52 4.17 -11.01
C ILE A 5 10.88 5.01 -9.79
N ASN A 6 10.52 4.56 -8.58
CA ASN A 6 10.89 5.24 -7.34
C ASN A 6 11.58 4.31 -6.34
N HIS A 7 12.39 4.88 -5.48
CA HIS A 7 13.08 4.16 -4.40
C HIS A 7 13.42 5.11 -3.26
N ASN A 8 13.66 4.56 -2.06
CA ASN A 8 14.22 5.36 -0.98
C ASN A 8 15.68 5.71 -1.30
N GLU A 9 16.08 6.90 -0.90
CA GLU A 9 17.49 7.27 -0.91
C GLU A 9 18.18 6.48 0.23
N LEU A 10 19.11 5.58 -0.14
CA LEU A 10 19.64 4.55 0.78
C LEU A 10 20.52 5.09 1.89
N ARG A 11 21.02 6.31 1.75
CA ARG A 11 21.95 6.94 2.70
C ARG A 11 21.29 7.93 3.65
N THR A 12 20.00 8.19 3.47
CA THR A 12 19.25 9.06 4.38
C THR A 12 19.13 8.41 5.76
N CYS A 13 19.66 9.05 6.77
CA CYS A 13 19.61 8.59 8.15
C CYS A 13 19.18 9.75 9.08
N PRO A 14 18.20 9.56 9.96
CA PRO A 14 17.34 8.39 10.07
C PRO A 14 16.42 8.23 8.84
N ASN A 15 16.00 6.99 8.58
CA ASN A 15 15.10 6.70 7.46
C ASN A 15 13.75 7.39 7.68
N GLN A 16 13.37 8.29 6.76
CA GLN A 16 12.12 9.04 6.79
C GLN A 16 11.01 8.40 5.97
N PHE A 17 11.23 7.18 5.47
CA PHE A 17 10.29 6.48 4.60
C PHE A 17 9.91 7.31 3.36
N ASP A 18 10.89 8.02 2.83
CA ASP A 18 10.75 8.75 1.59
C ASP A 18 10.96 7.82 0.38
N GLN A 19 10.26 8.15 -0.69
CA GLN A 19 10.41 7.51 -2.00
C GLN A 19 10.65 8.61 -3.02
N VAL A 20 11.80 8.59 -3.65
CA VAL A 20 12.22 9.57 -4.63
C VAL A 20 12.05 8.99 -6.04
N MET A 21 11.53 9.76 -6.96
CA MET A 21 11.42 9.35 -8.36
C MET A 21 12.81 9.36 -9.01
N PHE A 22 13.30 8.21 -9.41
CA PHE A 22 14.61 8.05 -10.09
C PHE A 22 14.48 7.84 -11.59
N GLY A 23 13.31 7.51 -12.08
CA GLY A 23 13.04 7.31 -13.49
C GLY A 23 11.65 7.81 -13.88
N THR A 24 11.49 8.10 -15.15
CA THR A 24 10.20 8.48 -15.72
C THR A 24 9.50 7.28 -16.35
N VAL A 25 8.19 7.38 -16.49
CA VAL A 25 7.38 6.36 -17.21
C VAL A 25 7.83 6.26 -18.67
N ARG A 26 8.12 7.39 -19.30
CA ARG A 26 8.58 7.44 -20.68
C ARG A 26 9.91 6.71 -20.89
N GLU A 27 10.86 6.86 -19.97
CA GLU A 27 12.12 6.09 -20.03
C GLU A 27 11.88 4.59 -19.90
N ALA A 28 11.03 4.16 -18.99
CA ALA A 28 10.65 2.77 -18.83
C ALA A 28 10.00 2.21 -20.10
N TRP A 29 9.08 2.97 -20.71
CA TRP A 29 8.43 2.60 -21.96
C TRP A 29 9.45 2.47 -23.11
N ASN A 30 10.37 3.42 -23.25
CA ASN A 30 11.43 3.40 -24.27
C ASN A 30 12.35 2.17 -24.12
N LEU A 31 12.54 1.67 -22.91
CA LEU A 31 13.29 0.44 -22.63
C LEU A 31 12.49 -0.83 -22.96
N GLY A 32 11.23 -0.72 -23.35
CA GLY A 32 10.35 -1.85 -23.64
C GLY A 32 9.77 -2.53 -22.41
N ALA A 33 9.64 -1.83 -21.29
CA ALA A 33 9.00 -2.37 -20.11
C ALA A 33 7.50 -2.60 -20.34
N ALA A 34 6.99 -3.74 -19.88
CA ALA A 34 5.56 -4.07 -19.94
C ALA A 34 4.76 -3.40 -18.80
N ALA A 35 5.46 -3.01 -17.74
CA ALA A 35 4.84 -2.39 -16.57
C ALA A 35 5.83 -1.46 -15.85
N ILE A 36 5.28 -0.50 -15.13
CA ILE A 36 6.01 0.25 -14.11
C ILE A 36 5.60 -0.21 -12.72
N GLY A 37 6.51 -0.01 -11.77
CA GLY A 37 6.25 -0.23 -10.36
C GLY A 37 6.65 0.98 -9.53
N ALA A 38 5.92 1.23 -8.46
CA ALA A 38 6.23 2.28 -7.51
C ALA A 38 5.94 1.83 -6.08
N THR A 39 6.57 2.46 -5.10
CA THR A 39 6.24 2.29 -3.68
C THR A 39 5.57 3.55 -3.16
N ILE A 40 4.53 3.37 -2.37
CA ILE A 40 4.00 4.40 -1.48
C ILE A 40 4.08 3.89 -0.04
N TYR A 41 4.63 4.70 0.83
CA TYR A 41 4.60 4.48 2.27
C TYR A 41 3.45 5.28 2.89
N PHE A 42 2.25 4.69 2.83
CA PHE A 42 1.04 5.32 3.38
C PHE A 42 1.20 5.58 4.88
N GLY A 43 0.81 6.79 5.30
CA GLY A 43 0.91 7.23 6.69
C GLY A 43 2.27 7.81 7.10
N SER A 44 3.29 7.80 6.23
CA SER A 44 4.53 8.53 6.47
C SER A 44 4.35 10.03 6.24
N ASP A 45 5.26 10.83 6.75
CA ASP A 45 5.26 12.30 6.54
C ASP A 45 5.37 12.66 5.05
N GLN A 46 5.89 11.76 4.23
CA GLN A 46 6.07 11.94 2.79
C GLN A 46 4.93 11.32 1.94
N SER A 47 3.96 10.66 2.57
CA SER A 47 2.94 9.90 1.85
C SER A 47 2.11 10.75 0.88
N ARG A 48 1.79 11.98 1.26
CA ARG A 48 1.01 12.91 0.42
C ARG A 48 1.70 13.19 -0.92
N ARG A 49 2.99 13.47 -0.91
CA ARG A 49 3.77 13.71 -2.12
C ARG A 49 3.87 12.44 -2.96
N GLN A 50 4.20 11.31 -2.32
CA GLN A 50 4.30 10.01 -2.99
C GLN A 50 2.98 9.61 -3.68
N ILE A 51 1.84 9.85 -3.05
CA ILE A 51 0.52 9.56 -3.64
C ILE A 51 0.32 10.37 -4.93
N ILE A 52 0.63 11.68 -4.92
CA ILE A 52 0.46 12.55 -6.08
C ILE A 52 1.38 12.10 -7.22
N GLU A 53 2.67 11.95 -6.95
CA GLU A 53 3.67 11.55 -7.95
C GLU A 53 3.36 10.19 -8.58
N VAL A 54 2.94 9.21 -7.77
CA VAL A 54 2.62 7.87 -8.28
C VAL A 54 1.30 7.87 -9.04
N ALA A 55 0.29 8.65 -8.61
CA ALA A 55 -0.97 8.76 -9.34
C ALA A 55 -0.76 9.35 -10.75
N GLU A 56 0.06 10.38 -10.87
CA GLU A 56 0.42 10.98 -12.16
C GLU A 56 1.20 9.98 -13.04
N ALA A 57 2.18 9.28 -12.47
CA ALA A 57 2.94 8.27 -13.20
C ALA A 57 2.07 7.08 -13.66
N PHE A 58 1.11 6.64 -12.84
CA PHE A 58 0.22 5.55 -13.22
C PHE A 58 -0.75 5.96 -14.33
N ALA A 59 -1.23 7.21 -14.31
CA ALA A 59 -2.03 7.75 -15.42
C ALA A 59 -1.23 7.76 -16.75
N GLU A 60 0.01 8.27 -16.73
CA GLU A 60 0.89 8.26 -17.90
C GLU A 60 1.18 6.82 -18.39
N ALA A 61 1.39 5.88 -17.47
CA ALA A 61 1.65 4.48 -17.82
C ALA A 61 0.46 3.86 -18.59
N HIS A 62 -0.76 4.11 -18.14
CA HIS A 62 -1.97 3.63 -18.81
C HIS A 62 -2.15 4.27 -20.20
N GLU A 63 -1.85 5.57 -20.36
CA GLU A 63 -1.84 6.21 -21.68
C GLU A 63 -0.87 5.54 -22.65
N LEU A 64 0.22 4.97 -22.16
CA LEU A 64 1.24 4.26 -22.93
C LEU A 64 0.96 2.75 -23.05
N GLY A 65 -0.15 2.26 -22.51
CA GLY A 65 -0.53 0.84 -22.54
C GLY A 65 0.29 -0.05 -21.61
N MET A 66 0.92 0.51 -20.58
CA MET A 66 1.69 -0.22 -19.56
C MET A 66 0.82 -0.58 -18.36
N ALA A 67 1.08 -1.73 -17.76
CA ALA A 67 0.48 -2.07 -16.47
C ALA A 67 1.18 -1.34 -15.30
N THR A 68 0.46 -1.21 -14.17
CA THR A 68 0.94 -0.51 -12.97
C THR A 68 0.94 -1.42 -11.76
N ILE A 69 2.06 -1.43 -11.00
CA ILE A 69 2.22 -2.26 -9.80
C ILE A 69 2.60 -1.39 -8.63
N LEU A 70 1.80 -1.41 -7.56
CA LEU A 70 2.05 -0.63 -6.35
C LEU A 70 2.58 -1.50 -5.22
N TRP A 71 3.78 -1.19 -4.71
CA TRP A 71 4.23 -1.62 -3.38
C TRP A 71 3.51 -0.75 -2.35
N CYS A 72 2.44 -1.32 -1.79
CA CYS A 72 1.43 -0.62 -1.00
C CYS A 72 1.68 -0.85 0.49
N TYR A 73 2.61 -0.10 1.07
CA TYR A 73 3.03 -0.34 2.44
C TYR A 73 2.63 0.79 3.39
N LEU A 74 2.29 0.42 4.62
CA LEU A 74 2.10 1.37 5.70
C LEU A 74 3.44 1.71 6.36
N ARG A 75 3.66 2.98 6.65
CA ARG A 75 4.80 3.44 7.46
C ARG A 75 4.40 4.67 8.25
N ASN A 76 4.22 4.48 9.56
CA ASN A 76 3.92 5.55 10.50
C ASN A 76 4.46 5.14 11.87
N SER A 77 5.23 6.00 12.53
CA SER A 77 5.76 5.69 13.85
C SER A 77 4.68 5.43 14.91
N ALA A 78 3.51 6.07 14.77
CA ALA A 78 2.38 5.85 15.66
C ALA A 78 1.71 4.46 15.50
N PHE A 79 2.03 3.71 14.43
CA PHE A 79 1.50 2.35 14.22
C PHE A 79 2.25 1.27 15.02
N LYS A 80 3.20 1.67 15.84
CA LYS A 80 3.76 0.83 16.90
C LYS A 80 3.31 1.38 18.24
N LYS A 81 2.51 0.60 18.95
CA LYS A 81 1.91 1.03 20.22
C LYS A 81 1.89 -0.14 21.19
N ASP A 82 2.30 0.11 22.41
CA ASP A 82 2.28 -0.86 23.52
C ASP A 82 2.92 -2.22 23.16
N GLY A 83 4.04 -2.17 22.42
CA GLY A 83 4.77 -3.36 21.98
C GLY A 83 4.19 -4.09 20.77
N THR A 84 3.06 -3.65 20.23
CA THR A 84 2.41 -4.24 19.06
C THR A 84 2.70 -3.41 17.81
N ASP A 85 2.98 -4.09 16.69
CA ASP A 85 3.17 -3.48 15.37
C ASP A 85 1.89 -3.64 14.54
N TYR A 86 1.22 -2.52 14.24
CA TYR A 86 -0.01 -2.48 13.46
C TYR A 86 0.19 -2.20 11.96
N HIS A 87 1.42 -2.13 11.48
CA HIS A 87 1.69 -1.89 10.05
C HIS A 87 1.15 -2.99 9.12
N VAL A 88 0.84 -4.15 9.67
CA VAL A 88 0.26 -5.28 8.94
C VAL A 88 -1.19 -5.58 9.36
N ALA A 89 -1.82 -4.68 10.14
CA ALA A 89 -3.21 -4.85 10.53
C ALA A 89 -4.14 -4.95 9.31
N ALA A 90 -5.05 -5.91 9.31
CA ALA A 90 -5.94 -6.18 8.18
C ALA A 90 -6.79 -4.96 7.79
N ASP A 91 -7.33 -4.26 8.78
CA ASP A 91 -8.13 -3.06 8.59
C ASP A 91 -7.34 -1.90 7.97
N LEU A 92 -6.12 -1.66 8.43
CA LEU A 92 -5.25 -0.59 7.91
C LEU A 92 -4.68 -0.94 6.53
N THR A 93 -4.21 -2.17 6.33
CA THR A 93 -3.71 -2.62 5.02
C THR A 93 -4.82 -2.68 3.98
N GLY A 94 -6.04 -3.05 4.37
CA GLY A 94 -7.21 -2.99 3.51
C GLY A 94 -7.49 -1.57 3.01
N GLN A 95 -7.43 -0.57 3.88
CA GLN A 95 -7.57 0.85 3.48
C GLN A 95 -6.46 1.28 2.52
N ALA A 96 -5.21 0.89 2.80
CA ALA A 96 -4.10 1.20 1.89
C ALA A 96 -4.30 0.56 0.51
N ASN A 97 -4.75 -0.70 0.44
CA ASN A 97 -5.06 -1.37 -0.81
C ASN A 97 -6.14 -0.62 -1.60
N HIS A 98 -7.21 -0.20 -0.93
CA HIS A 98 -8.28 0.57 -1.56
C HIS A 98 -7.77 1.90 -2.14
N LEU A 99 -6.94 2.63 -1.41
CA LEU A 99 -6.30 3.85 -1.91
C LEU A 99 -5.40 3.55 -3.11
N GLY A 100 -4.61 2.48 -3.06
CA GLY A 100 -3.74 2.06 -4.16
C GLY A 100 -4.51 1.78 -5.45
N VAL A 101 -5.66 1.10 -5.35
CA VAL A 101 -6.50 0.86 -6.53
C VAL A 101 -7.18 2.14 -7.00
N THR A 102 -7.54 3.05 -6.09
CA THR A 102 -8.14 4.34 -6.43
C THR A 102 -7.21 5.20 -7.29
N ILE A 103 -5.90 5.11 -7.08
CA ILE A 103 -4.89 5.77 -7.93
C ILE A 103 -4.46 4.92 -9.13
N GLN A 104 -5.29 3.94 -9.51
CA GLN A 104 -5.17 3.14 -10.73
C GLN A 104 -4.02 2.11 -10.73
N ALA A 105 -3.69 1.52 -9.58
CA ALA A 105 -2.83 0.35 -9.57
C ALA A 105 -3.59 -0.87 -10.13
N ASP A 106 -3.01 -1.56 -11.12
CA ASP A 106 -3.54 -2.83 -11.65
C ASP A 106 -3.23 -3.99 -10.72
N ILE A 107 -2.08 -3.91 -10.04
CA ILE A 107 -1.62 -4.91 -9.07
C ILE A 107 -1.17 -4.22 -7.79
N ILE A 108 -1.70 -4.68 -6.67
CA ILE A 108 -1.27 -4.30 -5.33
C ILE A 108 -0.31 -5.35 -4.78
N LYS A 109 0.88 -4.94 -4.37
CA LYS A 109 1.79 -5.76 -3.57
C LYS A 109 1.69 -5.33 -2.11
N GLN A 110 1.19 -6.22 -1.26
CA GLN A 110 0.94 -5.96 0.16
C GLN A 110 1.57 -7.06 1.02
N LYS A 111 1.89 -6.76 2.27
CA LYS A 111 2.26 -7.78 3.26
C LYS A 111 1.05 -8.63 3.63
N GLN A 112 1.30 -9.88 4.06
CA GLN A 112 0.26 -10.68 4.68
C GLN A 112 -0.30 -9.94 5.90
N ALA A 113 -1.61 -9.85 5.98
CA ALA A 113 -2.27 -9.11 7.06
C ALA A 113 -2.36 -9.93 8.36
N GLU A 114 -2.56 -9.22 9.46
CA GLU A 114 -2.87 -9.77 10.78
C GLU A 114 -4.20 -9.18 11.30
N ASN A 115 -4.99 -10.00 11.99
CA ASN A 115 -6.24 -9.56 12.61
C ASN A 115 -5.98 -8.99 14.02
N ASN A 116 -5.23 -7.90 14.10
CA ASN A 116 -4.79 -7.32 15.36
C ASN A 116 -5.51 -5.99 15.73
N GLY A 117 -6.49 -5.56 14.95
CA GLY A 117 -7.33 -4.40 15.28
C GLY A 117 -6.61 -3.06 15.25
N GLY A 118 -5.73 -2.85 14.27
CA GLY A 118 -4.89 -1.65 14.18
C GLY A 118 -5.68 -0.35 14.15
N TYR A 119 -6.77 -0.28 13.41
CA TYR A 119 -7.61 0.92 13.36
C TYR A 119 -8.20 1.27 14.73
N ARG A 120 -8.68 0.28 15.47
CA ARG A 120 -9.17 0.46 16.85
C ARG A 120 -8.08 0.97 17.78
N ALA A 121 -6.88 0.38 17.67
CA ALA A 121 -5.73 0.77 18.48
C ALA A 121 -5.26 2.20 18.19
N MET A 122 -5.39 2.63 16.91
CA MET A 122 -5.03 3.98 16.47
C MET A 122 -6.12 5.01 16.70
N ASN A 123 -7.34 4.60 17.05
CA ASN A 123 -8.44 5.52 17.34
C ASN A 123 -8.16 6.25 18.65
N MET A 124 -7.36 7.29 18.56
CA MET A 124 -6.86 8.05 19.70
C MET A 124 -7.94 9.00 20.23
N GLY A 125 -8.67 8.57 21.27
CA GLY A 125 -9.40 9.47 22.14
C GLY A 125 -10.60 10.19 21.52
N GLY A 126 -11.33 9.56 20.63
CA GLY A 126 -12.62 10.06 20.13
C GLY A 126 -12.57 11.06 18.98
N SER A 127 -11.40 11.49 18.52
CA SER A 127 -11.27 12.12 17.22
C SER A 127 -11.20 11.02 16.18
N SER A 128 -12.30 10.72 15.53
CA SER A 128 -12.43 9.58 14.65
C SER A 128 -11.70 9.81 13.34
N TYR A 129 -10.79 8.92 12.98
CA TYR A 129 -10.40 8.67 11.59
C TYR A 129 -11.57 8.07 10.76
N GLY A 130 -12.81 8.27 11.17
CA GLY A 130 -14.01 7.70 10.62
C GLY A 130 -14.63 6.62 11.48
N LYS A 131 -15.77 6.11 11.04
CA LYS A 131 -16.45 4.99 11.70
C LYS A 131 -15.97 3.68 11.08
N LEU A 132 -15.55 2.75 11.92
CA LEU A 132 -15.23 1.40 11.54
C LEU A 132 -16.43 0.49 11.79
N ASP A 133 -16.70 -0.41 10.86
CA ASP A 133 -17.69 -1.46 11.05
C ASP A 133 -17.04 -2.66 11.77
N ASP A 134 -17.57 -3.04 12.91
CA ASP A 134 -17.05 -4.14 13.72
C ASP A 134 -17.09 -5.49 13.03
N ARG A 135 -17.90 -5.64 11.99
CA ARG A 135 -17.92 -6.85 11.14
C ARG A 135 -16.57 -7.15 10.48
N ILE A 136 -15.69 -6.17 10.34
CA ILE A 136 -14.33 -6.39 9.85
C ILE A 136 -13.64 -7.48 10.67
N TYR A 137 -13.84 -7.47 11.99
CA TYR A 137 -13.17 -8.38 12.93
C TYR A 137 -13.93 -9.67 13.22
N SER A 138 -15.26 -9.68 13.03
CA SER A 138 -16.12 -10.81 13.40
C SER A 138 -16.63 -11.63 12.22
N GLU A 139 -16.76 -11.00 11.03
CA GLU A 139 -17.41 -11.61 9.87
C GLU A 139 -16.56 -11.55 8.59
N LEU A 140 -15.81 -10.45 8.39
CA LEU A 140 -15.10 -10.19 7.15
C LEU A 140 -13.64 -10.65 7.18
N SER A 141 -13.08 -10.85 8.35
CA SER A 141 -11.74 -11.41 8.55
C SER A 141 -11.74 -12.41 9.72
N SER A 142 -10.70 -13.19 9.83
CA SER A 142 -10.38 -14.06 10.96
C SER A 142 -8.86 -14.10 11.11
N ASP A 143 -8.35 -14.94 12.03
CA ASP A 143 -6.91 -15.16 12.15
C ASP A 143 -6.36 -16.11 11.08
N HIS A 144 -7.22 -16.66 10.24
CA HIS A 144 -6.81 -17.58 9.18
C HIS A 144 -6.24 -16.81 7.97
N PRO A 145 -5.06 -17.17 7.44
CA PRO A 145 -4.41 -16.44 6.34
C PRO A 145 -5.25 -16.30 5.07
N ILE A 146 -6.09 -17.29 4.76
CA ILE A 146 -6.99 -17.24 3.59
C ILE A 146 -8.05 -16.16 3.78
N ASP A 147 -8.64 -16.03 4.96
CA ASP A 147 -9.66 -15.02 5.24
C ASP A 147 -9.04 -13.61 5.22
N LEU A 148 -7.85 -13.46 5.77
CA LEU A 148 -7.10 -12.21 5.74
C LEU A 148 -6.75 -11.81 4.30
N THR A 149 -6.30 -12.75 3.47
CA THR A 149 -6.03 -12.50 2.04
C THR A 149 -7.32 -12.16 1.30
N ARG A 150 -8.42 -12.86 1.56
CA ARG A 150 -9.73 -12.54 0.98
C ARG A 150 -10.17 -11.12 1.34
N TYR A 151 -9.99 -10.71 2.60
CA TYR A 151 -10.30 -9.34 3.01
C TYR A 151 -9.45 -8.30 2.26
N GLN A 152 -8.15 -8.57 2.09
CA GLN A 152 -7.28 -7.72 1.26
C GLN A 152 -7.74 -7.64 -0.19
N VAL A 153 -8.14 -8.77 -0.80
CA VAL A 153 -8.67 -8.81 -2.19
C VAL A 153 -9.98 -8.02 -2.31
N MET A 154 -10.86 -8.11 -1.32
CA MET A 154 -12.09 -7.31 -1.30
C MET A 154 -11.79 -5.81 -1.36
N ASN A 155 -10.74 -5.35 -0.68
CA ASN A 155 -10.30 -3.96 -0.71
C ASN A 155 -9.57 -3.58 -2.03
N CYS A 156 -9.27 -4.54 -2.89
CA CYS A 156 -8.81 -4.30 -4.27
C CYS A 156 -9.99 -4.24 -5.25
N TYR A 157 -11.00 -3.46 -4.94
CA TYR A 157 -12.26 -3.32 -5.68
C TYR A 157 -12.89 -4.69 -5.99
N MET A 158 -13.05 -5.53 -4.97
CA MET A 158 -13.61 -6.87 -5.08
C MET A 158 -12.84 -7.77 -6.06
N GLY A 159 -11.51 -7.65 -6.07
CA GLY A 159 -10.64 -8.45 -6.92
C GLY A 159 -10.50 -7.96 -8.36
N ARG A 160 -10.92 -6.74 -8.66
CA ARG A 160 -10.68 -6.14 -9.99
C ARG A 160 -9.23 -5.75 -10.21
N ALA A 161 -8.50 -5.41 -9.15
CA ALA A 161 -7.05 -5.30 -9.18
C ALA A 161 -6.42 -6.58 -8.61
N GLY A 162 -5.28 -6.99 -9.16
CA GLY A 162 -4.54 -8.13 -8.68
C GLY A 162 -3.92 -7.88 -7.29
N LEU A 163 -3.70 -8.94 -6.52
CA LEU A 163 -2.98 -8.88 -5.25
C LEU A 163 -1.78 -9.82 -5.26
N ILE A 164 -0.63 -9.32 -4.83
CA ILE A 164 0.56 -10.11 -4.53
C ILE A 164 0.89 -9.95 -3.05
N ASN A 165 0.90 -11.04 -2.30
CA ASN A 165 1.38 -11.02 -0.93
C ASN A 165 2.91 -11.03 -0.90
N SER A 166 3.47 -10.03 -0.23
CA SER A 166 4.91 -9.91 -0.05
C SER A 166 5.37 -10.77 1.13
N GLY A 167 6.22 -11.75 0.88
CA GLY A 167 6.87 -12.55 1.90
C GLY A 167 8.16 -11.93 2.45
N GLY A 168 8.42 -10.65 2.22
CA GLY A 168 9.60 -9.98 2.72
C GLY A 168 9.69 -10.04 4.24
N GLY A 169 10.84 -10.42 4.76
CA GLY A 169 11.12 -10.46 6.19
C GLY A 169 10.84 -9.11 6.87
N SER A 170 10.47 -9.21 8.12
CA SER A 170 10.33 -8.10 9.07
C SER A 170 11.68 -7.39 9.28
#